data_d02612c16ac1da378410586bdd869102
#
_entry.id   d02612c16ac1da378410586bdd869102
#
_cell.length_a   1.000
_cell.length_b   1.000
_cell.length_c   1.000
_cell.angle_alpha   90.00
_cell.angle_beta   90.00
_cell.angle_gamma   90.00
#
_symmetry.space_group_name_H-M   'P 1'
#
loop_
_entity.id
_entity.type
_entity.pdbx_description
1 polymer ?
#
loop_
_entity_poly.entity_id
_entity_poly.type
_entity_poly.pdbx_seq_one_letter_code
_entity_poly.pdbx_strand_id
1 'polypeptide(L)'
;MNGSSPTTVVVGATGYIGAHLCQKLSGQGITLHAFGRREWETEESALSNQVYHTGDVCDRQTIESIVNLDPDAIIYCVSLDQHESEIDIERAMAVNVTPLWVLADSLTRKIKKSIRFVYLSTAHVYGNLVGNVTEESISQPRTVYGLTHLMCEQVLKRYACLGAIESISARLSNGYGPPVSESRGCWSLAVNDFCRSAIEKKKIQLSSDGTPQRDFIYVDDIASSIARLLQIPYQELMQVYNIGSGNTKTMLELANEVQQVYFKRSGCHCPIILGNGEVDLGASDMVSGKVDRQFVFDVSPSRALGMSPNVPLADGVNKLFDFLEDRPQ
;
A
#
# COMPACT_ATOMS: atom_id res chain seq x y z
N MET A 1 -34.12 16.38 1.46
CA MET A 1 -33.01 16.67 0.52
C MET A 1 -32.51 15.33 0.00
N ASN A 2 -32.87 14.98 -1.24
CA ASN A 2 -32.31 13.75 -1.89
C ASN A 2 -30.88 14.07 -2.35
N GLY A 3 -29.93 14.00 -1.43
CA GLY A 3 -28.52 14.07 -1.80
C GLY A 3 -28.14 12.75 -2.48
N SER A 4 -27.67 12.81 -3.74
CA SER A 4 -27.04 11.67 -4.37
C SER A 4 -25.83 11.24 -3.52
N SER A 5 -25.60 9.93 -3.41
CA SER A 5 -24.41 9.40 -2.75
C SER A 5 -23.15 9.99 -3.38
N PRO A 6 -22.13 10.38 -2.60
CA PRO A 6 -20.90 10.93 -3.15
C PRO A 6 -20.20 9.91 -4.07
N THR A 7 -19.70 10.39 -5.20
CA THR A 7 -19.00 9.58 -6.20
C THR A 7 -17.52 9.48 -5.86
N THR A 8 -17.05 8.27 -5.59
CA THR A 8 -15.64 7.98 -5.32
C THR A 8 -15.05 7.11 -6.42
N VAL A 9 -13.88 7.47 -6.93
CA VAL A 9 -13.16 6.71 -7.95
C VAL A 9 -11.90 6.10 -7.35
N VAL A 10 -11.70 4.78 -7.52
CA VAL A 10 -10.45 4.09 -7.22
C VAL A 10 -9.74 3.77 -8.52
N VAL A 11 -8.58 4.38 -8.75
CA VAL A 11 -7.72 4.15 -9.93
C VAL A 11 -6.63 3.16 -9.56
N GLY A 12 -6.52 2.06 -10.29
CA GLY A 12 -5.69 0.92 -9.93
C GLY A 12 -6.39 -0.09 -9.03
N ALA A 13 -7.72 -0.13 -9.11
CA ALA A 13 -8.60 -0.96 -8.29
C ALA A 13 -8.34 -2.46 -8.43
N THR A 14 -7.84 -2.94 -9.58
CA THR A 14 -7.43 -4.34 -9.78
C THR A 14 -6.04 -4.67 -9.24
N GLY A 15 -5.33 -3.70 -8.63
CA GLY A 15 -4.06 -3.92 -7.92
C GLY A 15 -4.26 -4.50 -6.53
N TYR A 16 -3.15 -4.88 -5.87
CA TYR A 16 -3.17 -5.49 -4.54
C TYR A 16 -3.90 -4.63 -3.51
N ILE A 17 -3.44 -3.38 -3.28
CA ILE A 17 -4.08 -2.47 -2.31
C ILE A 17 -5.43 -1.96 -2.83
N GLY A 18 -5.54 -1.68 -4.14
CA GLY A 18 -6.76 -1.16 -4.75
C GLY A 18 -7.97 -2.06 -4.54
N ALA A 19 -7.79 -3.38 -4.58
CA ALA A 19 -8.87 -4.33 -4.33
C ALA A 19 -9.36 -4.33 -2.88
N HIS A 20 -8.45 -4.28 -1.92
CA HIS A 20 -8.81 -4.13 -0.49
C HIS A 20 -9.55 -2.81 -0.23
N LEU A 21 -9.13 -1.73 -0.92
CA LEU A 21 -9.85 -0.45 -0.87
C LEU A 21 -11.29 -0.58 -1.41
N CYS A 22 -11.47 -1.25 -2.54
CA CYS A 22 -12.80 -1.47 -3.10
C CYS A 22 -13.69 -2.28 -2.14
N GLN A 23 -13.18 -3.35 -1.53
CA GLN A 23 -13.91 -4.10 -0.50
C GLN A 23 -14.23 -3.24 0.71
N LYS A 24 -13.27 -2.46 1.20
CA LYS A 24 -13.44 -1.60 2.38
C LYS A 24 -14.46 -0.50 2.18
N LEU A 25 -14.51 0.08 0.98
CA LEU A 25 -15.40 1.19 0.63
C LEU A 25 -16.80 0.71 0.23
N SER A 26 -16.95 -0.56 -0.10
CA SER A 26 -18.26 -1.15 -0.41
C SER A 26 -19.23 -0.99 0.74
N GLY A 27 -20.45 -0.54 0.43
CA GLY A 27 -21.51 -0.41 1.43
C GLY A 27 -21.42 0.82 2.36
N GLN A 28 -20.44 1.72 2.15
CA GLN A 28 -20.29 2.94 2.96
C GLN A 28 -21.17 4.13 2.51
N GLY A 29 -22.23 3.89 1.75
CA GLY A 29 -23.13 4.96 1.29
C GLY A 29 -22.55 5.86 0.20
N ILE A 30 -21.52 5.41 -0.49
CA ILE A 30 -20.89 6.06 -1.64
C ILE A 30 -21.21 5.29 -2.93
N THR A 31 -21.19 5.98 -4.07
CA THR A 31 -21.14 5.35 -5.39
C THR A 31 -19.67 5.14 -5.77
N LEU A 32 -19.24 3.87 -5.80
CA LEU A 32 -17.85 3.52 -6.06
C LEU A 32 -17.65 3.15 -7.51
N HIS A 33 -16.74 3.86 -8.20
CA HIS A 33 -16.26 3.55 -9.54
C HIS A 33 -14.83 3.01 -9.46
N ALA A 34 -14.64 1.75 -9.85
CA ALA A 34 -13.38 1.03 -9.75
C ALA A 34 -12.74 0.87 -11.13
N PHE A 35 -11.59 1.53 -11.38
CA PHE A 35 -10.86 1.48 -12.64
C PHE A 35 -9.64 0.57 -12.53
N GLY A 36 -9.49 -0.37 -13.48
CA GLY A 36 -8.37 -1.28 -13.56
C GLY A 36 -8.12 -1.80 -14.97
N ARG A 37 -6.89 -2.24 -15.25
CA ARG A 37 -6.50 -2.77 -16.58
C ARG A 37 -7.02 -4.17 -16.87
N ARG A 38 -7.24 -4.97 -15.80
CA ARG A 38 -7.74 -6.35 -15.93
C ARG A 38 -9.26 -6.35 -15.87
N GLU A 39 -9.85 -7.35 -16.50
CA GLU A 39 -11.24 -7.67 -16.25
C GLU A 39 -11.44 -8.09 -14.79
N TRP A 40 -12.60 -7.79 -14.28
CA TRP A 40 -12.98 -8.14 -12.92
C TRP A 40 -13.43 -9.60 -12.87
N GLU A 41 -12.93 -10.33 -11.89
CA GLU A 41 -13.40 -11.68 -11.62
C GLU A 41 -14.84 -11.62 -11.09
N THR A 42 -15.67 -12.60 -11.46
CA THR A 42 -17.12 -12.59 -11.15
C THR A 42 -17.44 -12.51 -9.65
N GLU A 43 -16.58 -13.06 -8.81
CA GLU A 43 -16.72 -12.98 -7.34
C GLU A 43 -16.46 -11.57 -6.80
N GLU A 44 -15.57 -10.80 -7.43
CA GLU A 44 -15.27 -9.42 -7.08
C GLU A 44 -16.38 -8.45 -7.51
N SER A 45 -17.11 -8.78 -8.58
CA SER A 45 -18.20 -7.96 -9.12
C SER A 45 -19.49 -7.99 -8.28
N ALA A 46 -19.57 -8.88 -7.29
CA ALA A 46 -20.77 -9.06 -6.45
C ALA A 46 -20.94 -8.01 -5.34
N LEU A 47 -19.98 -7.08 -5.19
CA LEU A 47 -20.07 -6.05 -4.16
C LEU A 47 -21.12 -5.00 -4.55
N SER A 48 -22.09 -4.78 -3.67
CA SER A 48 -23.18 -3.81 -3.89
C SER A 48 -22.65 -2.37 -4.02
N ASN A 49 -23.25 -1.57 -4.91
CA ASN A 49 -22.93 -0.16 -5.15
C ASN A 49 -21.55 0.12 -5.78
N GLN A 50 -21.00 -0.85 -6.53
CA GLN A 50 -19.76 -0.66 -7.29
C GLN A 50 -20.01 -0.73 -8.79
N VAL A 51 -19.37 0.16 -9.54
CA VAL A 51 -19.35 0.16 -10.99
C VAL A 51 -17.91 -0.08 -11.44
N TYR A 52 -17.69 -1.16 -12.18
CA TYR A 52 -16.37 -1.57 -12.64
C TYR A 52 -16.11 -1.03 -14.06
N HIS A 53 -14.89 -0.53 -14.25
CA HIS A 53 -14.43 -0.01 -15.52
C HIS A 53 -13.09 -0.65 -15.88
N THR A 54 -13.05 -1.33 -17.04
CA THR A 54 -11.78 -1.82 -17.59
C THR A 54 -11.15 -0.70 -18.42
N GLY A 55 -9.91 -0.34 -18.11
CA GLY A 55 -9.16 0.70 -18.81
C GLY A 55 -7.78 0.94 -18.22
N ASP A 56 -6.84 1.33 -19.07
CA ASP A 56 -5.52 1.76 -18.63
C ASP A 56 -5.51 3.28 -18.42
N VAL A 57 -5.14 3.73 -17.22
CA VAL A 57 -5.03 5.15 -16.92
C VAL A 57 -3.96 5.87 -17.75
N CYS A 58 -3.05 5.12 -18.40
CA CYS A 58 -2.12 5.66 -19.38
C CYS A 58 -2.84 6.12 -20.66
N ASP A 59 -4.06 5.64 -20.92
CA ASP A 59 -4.86 6.04 -22.05
C ASP A 59 -5.71 7.27 -21.72
N ARG A 60 -5.69 8.26 -22.61
CA ARG A 60 -6.48 9.50 -22.45
C ARG A 60 -7.98 9.26 -22.32
N GLN A 61 -8.51 8.26 -23.03
CA GLN A 61 -9.94 7.91 -22.96
C GLN A 61 -10.34 7.46 -21.56
N THR A 62 -9.49 6.68 -20.89
CA THR A 62 -9.72 6.27 -19.48
C THR A 62 -9.73 7.48 -18.55
N ILE A 63 -8.77 8.41 -18.71
CA ILE A 63 -8.73 9.65 -17.94
C ILE A 63 -10.00 10.49 -18.18
N GLU A 64 -10.42 10.63 -19.44
CA GLU A 64 -11.64 11.36 -19.78
C GLU A 64 -12.89 10.72 -19.17
N SER A 65 -12.96 9.39 -19.15
CA SER A 65 -14.05 8.65 -18.52
C SER A 65 -14.10 8.93 -17.01
N ILE A 66 -12.95 8.95 -16.32
CA ILE A 66 -12.86 9.30 -14.89
C ILE A 66 -13.36 10.72 -14.66
N VAL A 67 -12.89 11.68 -15.46
CA VAL A 67 -13.25 13.10 -15.29
C VAL A 67 -14.75 13.34 -15.57
N ASN A 68 -15.33 12.61 -16.53
CA ASN A 68 -16.76 12.74 -16.89
C ASN A 68 -17.71 12.19 -15.79
N LEU A 69 -17.21 11.39 -14.84
CA LEU A 69 -17.99 10.98 -13.67
C LEU A 69 -18.23 12.12 -12.67
N ASP A 70 -17.56 13.26 -12.84
CA ASP A 70 -17.59 14.39 -11.90
C ASP A 70 -17.38 13.94 -10.44
N PRO A 71 -16.26 13.25 -10.10
CA PRO A 71 -16.05 12.61 -8.83
C PRO A 71 -15.95 13.61 -7.68
N ASP A 72 -16.41 13.21 -6.49
CA ASP A 72 -16.19 13.93 -5.23
C ASP A 72 -14.85 13.55 -4.61
N ALA A 73 -14.41 12.30 -4.85
CA ALA A 73 -13.12 11.81 -4.38
C ALA A 73 -12.46 10.86 -5.38
N ILE A 74 -11.12 10.90 -5.40
CA ILE A 74 -10.27 9.97 -6.15
C ILE A 74 -9.24 9.37 -5.21
N ILE A 75 -9.09 8.05 -5.27
CA ILE A 75 -7.98 7.32 -4.65
C ILE A 75 -7.12 6.77 -5.77
N TYR A 76 -5.85 7.20 -5.82
CA TYR A 76 -4.94 6.82 -6.89
C TYR A 76 -3.87 5.84 -6.40
N CYS A 77 -3.90 4.61 -6.94
CA CYS A 77 -3.09 3.47 -6.50
C CYS A 77 -2.18 2.92 -7.61
N VAL A 78 -2.06 3.61 -8.76
CA VAL A 78 -1.29 3.10 -9.90
C VAL A 78 0.19 3.44 -9.74
N SER A 79 1.02 2.40 -9.79
CA SER A 79 2.48 2.49 -9.88
C SER A 79 3.03 1.16 -10.40
N LEU A 80 4.17 1.19 -11.09
CA LEU A 80 5.06 0.05 -11.21
C LEU A 80 5.70 -0.22 -9.85
N ASP A 81 6.15 -1.46 -9.64
CA ASP A 81 6.93 -1.77 -8.45
C ASP A 81 8.36 -1.20 -8.53
N GLN A 82 9.14 -1.37 -7.46
CA GLN A 82 10.50 -0.84 -7.39
C GLN A 82 11.40 -1.46 -8.47
N HIS A 83 11.30 -2.77 -8.70
CA HIS A 83 12.15 -3.48 -9.65
C HIS A 83 11.84 -3.06 -11.10
N GLU A 84 10.56 -3.04 -11.49
CA GLU A 84 10.14 -2.58 -12.81
C GLU A 84 10.54 -1.11 -13.06
N SER A 85 10.46 -0.26 -12.03
CA SER A 85 10.81 1.16 -12.13
C SER A 85 12.32 1.38 -12.35
N GLU A 86 13.18 0.55 -11.74
CA GLU A 86 14.64 0.65 -11.91
C GLU A 86 15.11 0.15 -13.28
N ILE A 87 14.44 -0.84 -13.86
CA ILE A 87 14.82 -1.43 -15.16
C ILE A 87 14.53 -0.48 -16.31
N ASP A 88 13.40 0.23 -16.26
CA ASP A 88 12.91 1.07 -17.36
C ASP A 88 12.39 2.41 -16.84
N ILE A 89 13.27 3.41 -16.85
CA ILE A 89 12.97 4.77 -16.36
C ILE A 89 11.89 5.44 -17.22
N GLU A 90 11.91 5.24 -18.55
CA GLU A 90 10.94 5.84 -19.45
C GLU A 90 9.54 5.28 -19.15
N ARG A 91 9.45 3.97 -18.99
CA ARG A 91 8.20 3.29 -18.58
C ARG A 91 7.77 3.71 -17.17
N ALA A 92 8.71 3.87 -16.23
CA ALA A 92 8.39 4.38 -14.89
C ALA A 92 7.79 5.78 -14.94
N MET A 93 8.32 6.69 -15.76
CA MET A 93 7.75 8.00 -15.95
C MET A 93 6.36 7.95 -16.63
N ALA A 94 6.23 7.11 -17.66
CA ALA A 94 5.00 6.97 -18.42
C ALA A 94 3.84 6.37 -17.60
N VAL A 95 4.13 5.47 -16.65
CA VAL A 95 3.10 4.79 -15.83
C VAL A 95 2.90 5.47 -14.48
N ASN A 96 3.98 5.81 -13.77
CA ASN A 96 3.86 6.31 -12.40
C ASN A 96 3.49 7.79 -12.36
N VAL A 97 4.04 8.63 -13.27
CA VAL A 97 3.95 10.10 -13.16
C VAL A 97 2.98 10.72 -14.15
N THR A 98 3.17 10.43 -15.44
CA THR A 98 2.43 11.11 -16.52
C THR A 98 0.92 10.99 -16.39
N PRO A 99 0.32 9.80 -16.12
CA PRO A 99 -1.13 9.65 -16.06
C PRO A 99 -1.74 10.42 -14.88
N LEU A 100 -1.10 10.39 -13.71
CA LEU A 100 -1.54 11.17 -12.55
C LEU A 100 -1.53 12.66 -12.85
N TRP A 101 -0.48 13.15 -13.49
CA TRP A 101 -0.36 14.56 -13.86
C TRP A 101 -1.45 14.98 -14.85
N VAL A 102 -1.65 14.18 -15.90
CA VAL A 102 -2.70 14.44 -16.90
C VAL A 102 -4.09 14.40 -16.25
N LEU A 103 -4.33 13.46 -15.33
CA LEU A 103 -5.59 13.37 -14.59
C LEU A 103 -5.82 14.62 -13.74
N ALA A 104 -4.85 15.03 -12.94
CA ALA A 104 -4.93 16.23 -12.10
C ALA A 104 -5.18 17.51 -12.92
N ASP A 105 -4.50 17.66 -14.06
CA ASP A 105 -4.70 18.78 -14.98
C ASP A 105 -6.11 18.77 -15.59
N SER A 106 -6.58 17.61 -16.03
CA SER A 106 -7.90 17.45 -16.65
C SER A 106 -9.04 17.75 -15.66
N LEU A 107 -8.93 17.26 -14.43
CA LEU A 107 -9.87 17.56 -13.35
C LEU A 107 -9.95 19.06 -13.09
N THR A 108 -8.80 19.72 -12.94
CA THR A 108 -8.72 21.15 -12.68
C THR A 108 -9.35 22.00 -13.80
N ARG A 109 -9.23 21.59 -15.06
CA ARG A 109 -9.79 22.31 -16.21
C ARG A 109 -11.29 22.13 -16.35
N LYS A 110 -11.82 20.92 -16.05
CA LYS A 110 -13.20 20.54 -16.34
C LYS A 110 -14.14 20.65 -15.14
N ILE A 111 -13.67 20.38 -13.94
CA ILE A 111 -14.51 20.33 -12.73
C ILE A 111 -14.41 21.64 -11.94
N LYS A 112 -15.56 22.13 -11.47
CA LYS A 112 -15.66 23.42 -10.75
C LYS A 112 -15.75 23.27 -9.24
N LYS A 113 -15.97 22.07 -8.73
CA LYS A 113 -15.97 21.76 -7.29
C LYS A 113 -14.58 21.32 -6.84
N SER A 114 -14.30 21.42 -5.56
CA SER A 114 -13.11 20.82 -4.96
C SER A 114 -13.25 19.29 -4.93
N ILE A 115 -12.16 18.58 -5.29
CA ILE A 115 -12.12 17.12 -5.34
C ILE A 115 -11.10 16.63 -4.32
N ARG A 116 -11.50 15.70 -3.44
CA ARG A 116 -10.59 15.00 -2.55
C ARG A 116 -9.72 14.03 -3.37
N PHE A 117 -8.40 14.23 -3.37
CA PHE A 117 -7.46 13.38 -4.10
C PHE A 117 -6.49 12.70 -3.13
N VAL A 118 -6.71 11.42 -2.84
CA VAL A 118 -5.83 10.61 -1.99
C VAL A 118 -4.88 9.82 -2.88
N TYR A 119 -3.59 10.09 -2.74
CA TYR A 119 -2.52 9.42 -3.47
C TYR A 119 -1.78 8.43 -2.57
N LEU A 120 -1.63 7.19 -3.02
CA LEU A 120 -0.81 6.19 -2.34
C LEU A 120 0.66 6.40 -2.71
N SER A 121 1.35 7.13 -1.83
CA SER A 121 2.79 7.33 -1.88
C SER A 121 3.52 6.24 -1.07
N THR A 122 4.80 6.38 -0.84
CA THR A 122 5.66 5.36 -0.23
C THR A 122 6.67 5.98 0.74
N ALA A 123 7.08 5.24 1.77
CA ALA A 123 8.21 5.60 2.62
C ALA A 123 9.55 5.73 1.86
N HIS A 124 9.65 5.13 0.65
CA HIS A 124 10.85 5.26 -0.20
C HIS A 124 11.15 6.69 -0.64
N VAL A 125 10.21 7.63 -0.53
CA VAL A 125 10.45 9.07 -0.79
C VAL A 125 11.48 9.68 0.17
N TYR A 126 11.62 9.13 1.38
CA TYR A 126 12.61 9.60 2.35
C TYR A 126 14.04 9.15 2.01
N GLY A 127 14.19 8.09 1.22
CA GLY A 127 15.48 7.49 0.89
C GLY A 127 16.05 6.72 2.06
N ASN A 128 17.01 7.30 2.80
CA ASN A 128 17.52 6.66 4.02
C ASN A 128 16.57 6.90 5.20
N LEU A 129 16.12 5.80 5.78
CA LEU A 129 15.33 5.83 6.99
C LEU A 129 16.27 5.75 8.20
N VAL A 130 16.47 6.86 8.90
CA VAL A 130 17.34 6.96 10.09
C VAL A 130 16.70 7.89 11.13
N GLY A 131 16.79 7.52 12.39
CA GLY A 131 16.25 8.31 13.49
C GLY A 131 14.72 8.35 13.51
N ASN A 132 14.13 9.47 13.89
CA ASN A 132 12.67 9.64 13.86
C ASN A 132 12.25 10.19 12.48
N VAL A 133 11.57 9.36 11.68
CA VAL A 133 11.12 9.68 10.32
C VAL A 133 9.67 10.18 10.37
N THR A 134 9.51 11.50 10.31
CA THR A 134 8.23 12.20 10.30
C THR A 134 7.87 12.67 8.89
N GLU A 135 6.66 13.16 8.70
CA GLU A 135 6.21 13.76 7.44
C GLU A 135 7.02 14.99 7.03
N GLU A 136 7.66 15.66 8.00
CA GLU A 136 8.54 16.83 7.79
C GLU A 136 9.99 16.43 7.46
N SER A 137 10.34 15.14 7.61
CA SER A 137 11.68 14.65 7.25
C SER A 137 11.98 14.91 5.78
N ILE A 138 13.24 15.26 5.50
CA ILE A 138 13.68 15.60 4.14
C ILE A 138 13.48 14.41 3.22
N SER A 139 12.75 14.62 2.13
CA SER A 139 12.55 13.60 1.08
C SER A 139 13.75 13.60 0.12
N GLN A 140 14.52 12.51 0.15
CA GLN A 140 15.72 12.28 -0.68
C GLN A 140 15.70 10.85 -1.27
N PRO A 141 14.76 10.55 -2.19
CA PRO A 141 14.60 9.21 -2.73
C PRO A 141 15.89 8.71 -3.39
N ARG A 142 16.22 7.44 -3.17
CA ARG A 142 17.41 6.78 -3.73
C ARG A 142 17.09 5.82 -4.86
N THR A 143 15.81 5.63 -5.13
CA THR A 143 15.29 4.74 -6.16
C THR A 143 14.43 5.51 -7.15
N VAL A 144 14.36 5.03 -8.41
CA VAL A 144 13.45 5.59 -9.42
C VAL A 144 12.01 5.51 -8.92
N TYR A 145 11.65 4.40 -8.27
CA TYR A 145 10.36 4.21 -7.63
C TYR A 145 10.03 5.33 -6.62
N GLY A 146 10.91 5.57 -5.64
CA GLY A 146 10.73 6.63 -4.65
C GLY A 146 10.71 8.03 -5.28
N LEU A 147 11.55 8.27 -6.31
CA LEU A 147 11.60 9.55 -7.02
C LEU A 147 10.30 9.82 -7.77
N THR A 148 9.77 8.83 -8.51
CA THR A 148 8.50 9.00 -9.24
C THR A 148 7.32 9.24 -8.30
N HIS A 149 7.30 8.61 -7.12
CA HIS A 149 6.30 8.90 -6.09
C HIS A 149 6.43 10.33 -5.55
N LEU A 150 7.64 10.80 -5.25
CA LEU A 150 7.86 12.17 -4.81
C LEU A 150 7.44 13.20 -5.89
N MET A 151 7.71 12.91 -7.16
CA MET A 151 7.24 13.75 -8.27
C MET A 151 5.70 13.87 -8.27
N CYS A 152 4.98 12.76 -8.06
CA CYS A 152 3.52 12.76 -7.96
C CYS A 152 3.02 13.59 -6.78
N GLU A 153 3.67 13.49 -5.60
CA GLU A 153 3.34 14.35 -4.45
C GLU A 153 3.48 15.84 -4.81
N GLN A 154 4.57 16.22 -5.51
CA GLN A 154 4.81 17.61 -5.92
C GLN A 154 3.80 18.09 -6.98
N VAL A 155 3.43 17.23 -7.92
CA VAL A 155 2.36 17.53 -8.89
C VAL A 155 1.06 17.81 -8.16
N LEU A 156 0.64 16.94 -7.25
CA LEU A 156 -0.61 17.11 -6.50
C LEU A 156 -0.57 18.35 -5.60
N LYS A 157 0.55 18.61 -4.93
CA LYS A 157 0.76 19.82 -4.13
C LYS A 157 0.59 21.09 -4.96
N ARG A 158 1.12 21.11 -6.19
CA ARG A 158 0.93 22.23 -7.11
C ARG A 158 -0.55 22.50 -7.40
N TYR A 159 -1.33 21.45 -7.71
CA TYR A 159 -2.76 21.61 -8.02
C TYR A 159 -3.60 21.94 -6.77
N ALA A 160 -3.18 21.48 -5.59
CA ALA A 160 -3.79 21.90 -4.32
C ALA A 160 -3.56 23.40 -4.06
N CYS A 161 -2.35 23.92 -4.30
CA CYS A 161 -2.06 25.34 -4.18
C CYS A 161 -2.88 26.22 -5.13
N LEU A 162 -3.34 25.67 -6.25
CA LEU A 162 -4.26 26.35 -7.18
C LEU A 162 -5.73 26.29 -6.74
N GLY A 163 -6.02 25.60 -5.62
CA GLY A 163 -7.37 25.43 -5.09
C GLY A 163 -8.26 24.48 -5.88
N ALA A 164 -7.67 23.69 -6.79
CA ALA A 164 -8.41 22.81 -7.69
C ALA A 164 -8.72 21.45 -7.08
N ILE A 165 -7.85 20.95 -6.23
CA ILE A 165 -7.97 19.64 -5.56
C ILE A 165 -7.58 19.73 -4.08
N GLU A 166 -8.17 18.87 -3.28
CA GLU A 166 -7.81 18.63 -1.88
C GLU A 166 -6.86 17.42 -1.83
N SER A 167 -5.56 17.66 -2.03
CA SER A 167 -4.59 16.56 -2.14
C SER A 167 -4.11 16.06 -0.81
N ILE A 168 -4.03 14.74 -0.67
CA ILE A 168 -3.45 14.04 0.47
C ILE A 168 -2.56 12.93 -0.07
N SER A 169 -1.28 12.93 0.33
CA SER A 169 -0.34 11.86 0.00
C SER A 169 -0.15 10.95 1.20
N ALA A 170 -0.51 9.68 1.06
CA ALA A 170 -0.33 8.64 2.07
C ALA A 170 1.00 7.92 1.81
N ARG A 171 2.04 8.22 2.58
CA ARG A 171 3.35 7.55 2.51
C ARG A 171 3.27 6.22 3.24
N LEU A 172 3.07 5.16 2.48
CA LEU A 172 2.90 3.82 3.02
C LEU A 172 4.25 3.21 3.43
N SER A 173 4.29 2.54 4.58
CA SER A 173 5.34 1.60 4.92
C SER A 173 5.18 0.28 4.15
N ASN A 174 5.82 -0.83 4.55
CA ASN A 174 5.72 -2.08 3.82
C ASN A 174 4.38 -2.78 4.12
N GLY A 175 3.49 -2.75 3.14
CA GLY A 175 2.22 -3.46 3.21
C GLY A 175 2.40 -4.98 3.16
N TYR A 176 1.56 -5.75 3.86
CA TYR A 176 1.52 -7.20 3.80
C TYR A 176 0.11 -7.73 4.06
N GLY A 177 -0.15 -8.97 3.69
CA GLY A 177 -1.42 -9.67 3.90
C GLY A 177 -1.85 -10.48 2.67
N PRO A 178 -2.88 -11.33 2.77
CA PRO A 178 -3.37 -12.11 1.64
C PRO A 178 -3.94 -11.16 0.57
N PRO A 179 -3.84 -11.51 -0.72
CA PRO A 179 -4.52 -10.76 -1.77
C PRO A 179 -6.03 -11.06 -1.75
N VAL A 180 -6.84 -10.16 -2.30
CA VAL A 180 -8.29 -10.39 -2.47
C VAL A 180 -8.55 -11.53 -3.47
N SER A 181 -7.72 -11.68 -4.49
CA SER A 181 -7.73 -12.79 -5.43
C SER A 181 -6.31 -13.23 -5.78
N GLU A 182 -6.15 -14.50 -6.21
CA GLU A 182 -4.83 -15.10 -6.50
C GLU A 182 -4.07 -14.42 -7.64
N SER A 183 -4.76 -13.84 -8.59
CA SER A 183 -4.18 -13.16 -9.76
C SER A 183 -3.39 -11.88 -9.41
N ARG A 184 -3.44 -11.44 -8.15
CA ARG A 184 -2.81 -10.19 -7.70
C ARG A 184 -1.41 -10.44 -7.18
N GLY A 185 -0.42 -9.83 -7.83
CA GLY A 185 1.00 -9.97 -7.47
C GLY A 185 1.33 -9.28 -6.14
N CYS A 186 1.40 -10.07 -5.06
CA CYS A 186 1.86 -9.58 -3.75
C CYS A 186 2.93 -10.50 -3.13
N TRP A 187 3.34 -11.53 -3.88
CA TRP A 187 4.19 -12.60 -3.35
C TRP A 187 5.68 -12.24 -3.29
N SER A 188 6.07 -11.10 -3.83
CA SER A 188 7.40 -10.50 -3.65
C SER A 188 7.53 -9.64 -2.39
N LEU A 189 6.41 -9.34 -1.70
CA LEU A 189 6.41 -8.63 -0.42
C LEU A 189 7.01 -9.53 0.66
N ALA A 190 7.92 -9.01 1.48
CA ALA A 190 8.75 -9.81 2.37
C ALA A 190 7.95 -10.76 3.30
N VAL A 191 6.91 -10.27 3.99
CA VAL A 191 6.08 -11.11 4.87
C VAL A 191 5.37 -12.20 4.08
N ASN A 192 4.81 -11.83 2.91
CA ASN A 192 4.07 -12.75 2.05
C ASN A 192 4.99 -13.84 1.46
N ASP A 193 6.20 -13.44 1.02
CA ASP A 193 7.21 -14.39 0.52
C ASP A 193 7.69 -15.35 1.61
N PHE A 194 7.93 -14.86 2.82
CA PHE A 194 8.33 -15.70 3.95
C PHE A 194 7.26 -16.74 4.30
N CYS A 195 5.98 -16.33 4.37
CA CYS A 195 4.88 -17.26 4.63
C CYS A 195 4.76 -18.31 3.52
N ARG A 196 4.81 -17.88 2.25
CA ARG A 196 4.75 -18.78 1.10
C ARG A 196 5.95 -19.75 1.09
N SER A 197 7.17 -19.24 1.30
CA SER A 197 8.37 -20.07 1.33
C SER A 197 8.36 -21.08 2.48
N ALA A 198 7.82 -20.71 3.64
CA ALA A 198 7.65 -21.63 4.76
C ALA A 198 6.74 -22.83 4.39
N ILE A 199 5.64 -22.59 3.66
CA ILE A 199 4.75 -23.67 3.20
C ILE A 199 5.36 -24.49 2.06
N GLU A 200 5.81 -23.81 0.98
CA GLU A 200 6.21 -24.46 -0.26
C GLU A 200 7.61 -25.08 -0.16
N LYS A 201 8.54 -24.36 0.45
CA LYS A 201 9.98 -24.74 0.48
C LYS A 201 10.44 -25.26 1.84
N LYS A 202 9.57 -25.22 2.88
CA LYS A 202 9.90 -25.60 4.25
C LYS A 202 11.11 -24.87 4.83
N LYS A 203 11.36 -23.64 4.34
CA LYS A 203 12.43 -22.76 4.78
C LYS A 203 12.09 -21.29 4.50
N ILE A 204 12.66 -20.37 5.28
CA ILE A 204 12.55 -18.92 5.06
C ILE A 204 13.92 -18.42 4.60
N GLN A 205 13.98 -17.83 3.41
CA GLN A 205 15.22 -17.34 2.81
C GLN A 205 15.26 -15.82 2.85
N LEU A 206 16.26 -15.26 3.54
CA LEU A 206 16.57 -13.83 3.49
C LEU A 206 17.61 -13.55 2.38
N SER A 207 17.49 -12.41 1.72
CA SER A 207 18.50 -11.93 0.77
C SER A 207 19.66 -11.17 1.44
N SER A 208 19.53 -10.86 2.74
CA SER A 208 20.49 -10.12 3.55
C SER A 208 20.94 -10.92 4.78
N ASP A 209 21.80 -10.32 5.59
CA ASP A 209 22.19 -10.81 6.90
C ASP A 209 21.11 -10.71 8.00
N GLY A 210 19.90 -10.23 7.63
CA GLY A 210 18.80 -10.06 8.55
C GLY A 210 18.79 -8.74 9.33
N THR A 211 19.82 -7.91 9.24
CA THR A 211 19.93 -6.63 9.97
C THR A 211 19.08 -5.49 9.40
N PRO A 212 18.77 -5.39 8.09
CA PRO A 212 17.95 -4.30 7.56
C PRO A 212 16.63 -4.20 8.30
N GLN A 213 16.23 -2.98 8.63
CA GLN A 213 15.01 -2.69 9.37
C GLN A 213 13.91 -2.14 8.47
N ARG A 214 12.66 -2.51 8.76
CA ARG A 214 11.47 -2.04 8.05
C ARG A 214 10.30 -1.92 9.02
N ASP A 215 9.36 -1.04 8.69
CA ASP A 215 8.02 -1.00 9.28
C ASP A 215 7.06 -1.80 8.41
N PHE A 216 6.16 -2.58 9.01
CA PHE A 216 5.21 -3.45 8.30
C PHE A 216 3.78 -3.16 8.76
N ILE A 217 2.87 -2.96 7.81
CA ILE A 217 1.45 -2.69 8.07
C ILE A 217 0.57 -3.68 7.31
N TYR A 218 -0.47 -4.19 7.98
CA TYR A 218 -1.44 -5.09 7.35
C TYR A 218 -2.30 -4.36 6.31
N VAL A 219 -2.58 -5.01 5.20
CA VAL A 219 -3.22 -4.38 4.03
C VAL A 219 -4.61 -3.81 4.32
N ASP A 220 -5.41 -4.46 5.20
CA ASP A 220 -6.72 -3.93 5.58
C ASP A 220 -6.60 -2.70 6.49
N ASP A 221 -5.52 -2.56 7.26
CA ASP A 221 -5.23 -1.35 8.03
C ASP A 221 -4.87 -0.19 7.10
N ILE A 222 -4.15 -0.46 6.00
CA ILE A 222 -3.93 0.52 4.93
C ILE A 222 -5.29 0.96 4.37
N ALA A 223 -6.12 0.01 3.93
CA ALA A 223 -7.42 0.32 3.34
C ALA A 223 -8.33 1.11 4.30
N SER A 224 -8.30 0.76 5.59
CA SER A 224 -9.04 1.46 6.65
C SER A 224 -8.54 2.89 6.85
N SER A 225 -7.22 3.09 6.83
CA SER A 225 -6.60 4.42 6.96
C SER A 225 -6.97 5.32 5.78
N ILE A 226 -6.88 4.80 4.56
CA ILE A 226 -7.26 5.56 3.35
C ILE A 226 -8.76 5.90 3.35
N ALA A 227 -9.63 4.94 3.71
CA ALA A 227 -11.06 5.20 3.83
C ALA A 227 -11.36 6.28 4.89
N ARG A 228 -10.60 6.32 5.98
CA ARG A 228 -10.72 7.36 7.02
C ARG A 228 -10.38 8.75 6.50
N LEU A 229 -9.35 8.89 5.64
CA LEU A 229 -8.98 10.18 5.03
C LEU A 229 -10.09 10.78 4.14
N LEU A 230 -11.02 9.97 3.64
CA LEU A 230 -12.17 10.46 2.89
C LEU A 230 -13.25 11.07 3.79
N GLN A 231 -13.32 10.69 5.06
CA GLN A 231 -14.37 11.07 6.01
C GLN A 231 -14.07 12.33 6.81
N ILE A 232 -12.76 12.69 6.93
CA ILE A 232 -12.32 13.84 7.73
C ILE A 232 -12.43 15.11 6.88
N PRO A 233 -12.93 16.24 7.42
CA PRO A 233 -12.92 17.53 6.73
C PRO A 233 -11.50 17.92 6.29
N TYR A 234 -11.33 18.41 5.07
CA TYR A 234 -9.99 18.70 4.52
C TYR A 234 -9.21 19.71 5.35
N GLN A 235 -9.90 20.67 5.93
CA GLN A 235 -9.30 21.72 6.78
C GLN A 235 -8.64 21.17 8.05
N GLU A 236 -8.97 19.95 8.44
CA GLU A 236 -8.39 19.23 9.58
C GLU A 236 -7.24 18.30 9.18
N LEU A 237 -6.92 18.23 7.86
CA LEU A 237 -5.95 17.30 7.32
C LEU A 237 -4.63 18.00 6.93
N MET A 238 -3.53 17.30 7.13
CA MET A 238 -2.25 17.62 6.50
C MET A 238 -2.23 17.10 5.06
N GLN A 239 -1.34 17.64 4.25
CA GLN A 239 -1.17 17.18 2.86
C GLN A 239 -0.42 15.84 2.74
N VAL A 240 0.28 15.43 3.78
CA VAL A 240 1.08 14.19 3.80
C VAL A 240 0.84 13.47 5.12
N TYR A 241 0.72 12.15 5.07
CA TYR A 241 0.65 11.27 6.24
C TYR A 241 1.54 10.05 6.06
N ASN A 242 2.29 9.72 7.08
CA ASN A 242 2.91 8.41 7.22
C ASN A 242 1.85 7.38 7.64
N ILE A 243 1.69 6.32 6.85
CA ILE A 243 0.77 5.21 7.13
C ILE A 243 1.58 3.94 7.31
N GLY A 244 1.66 3.48 8.54
CA GLY A 244 2.48 2.34 8.95
C GLY A 244 2.07 1.81 10.30
N SER A 245 2.80 0.82 10.81
CA SER A 245 2.58 0.30 12.15
C SER A 245 3.22 1.16 13.25
N GLY A 246 4.26 1.94 12.91
CA GLY A 246 5.11 2.63 13.88
C GLY A 246 5.97 1.68 14.71
N ASN A 247 6.08 0.42 14.28
CA ASN A 247 6.86 -0.62 14.94
C ASN A 247 7.86 -1.24 13.97
N THR A 248 9.05 -0.68 13.96
CA THR A 248 10.15 -1.12 13.09
C THR A 248 10.71 -2.46 13.58
N LYS A 249 10.95 -3.39 12.64
CA LYS A 249 11.55 -4.69 12.88
C LYS A 249 12.73 -4.93 11.94
N THR A 250 13.73 -5.69 12.40
CA THR A 250 14.74 -6.26 11.50
C THR A 250 14.12 -7.36 10.64
N MET A 251 14.73 -7.65 9.50
CA MET A 251 14.30 -8.77 8.64
C MET A 251 14.41 -10.11 9.36
N LEU A 252 15.38 -10.26 10.27
CA LEU A 252 15.52 -11.47 11.09
C LEU A 252 14.41 -11.58 12.15
N GLU A 253 14.05 -10.49 12.82
CA GLU A 253 12.90 -10.48 13.75
C GLU A 253 11.60 -10.85 13.04
N LEU A 254 11.40 -10.32 11.82
CA LEU A 254 10.26 -10.68 10.98
C LEU A 254 10.25 -12.17 10.64
N ALA A 255 11.38 -12.72 10.19
CA ALA A 255 11.50 -14.13 9.83
C ALA A 255 11.22 -15.04 11.03
N ASN A 256 11.73 -14.68 12.24
CA ASN A 256 11.46 -15.39 13.48
C ASN A 256 9.98 -15.39 13.85
N GLU A 257 9.26 -14.27 13.68
CA GLU A 257 7.82 -14.23 13.94
C GLU A 257 7.03 -15.13 12.98
N VAL A 258 7.37 -15.11 11.68
CA VAL A 258 6.76 -16.01 10.70
C VAL A 258 7.05 -17.47 11.03
N GLN A 259 8.30 -17.81 11.38
CA GLN A 259 8.72 -19.16 11.80
C GLN A 259 7.93 -19.63 13.03
N GLN A 260 7.76 -18.79 14.04
CA GLN A 260 7.02 -19.14 15.27
C GLN A 260 5.53 -19.42 14.97
N VAL A 261 4.90 -18.60 14.11
CA VAL A 261 3.50 -18.82 13.72
C VAL A 261 3.40 -20.13 12.93
N TYR A 262 4.30 -20.36 11.97
CA TYR A 262 4.33 -21.61 11.19
C TYR A 262 4.51 -22.84 12.09
N PHE A 263 5.44 -22.80 13.05
CA PHE A 263 5.67 -23.89 14.00
C PHE A 263 4.42 -24.18 14.86
N LYS A 264 3.76 -23.13 15.38
CA LYS A 264 2.54 -23.29 16.18
C LYS A 264 1.40 -23.96 15.38
N ARG A 265 1.34 -23.72 14.06
CA ARG A 265 0.30 -24.29 13.18
C ARG A 265 0.62 -25.72 12.74
N SER A 266 1.85 -25.96 12.32
CA SER A 266 2.25 -27.22 11.64
C SER A 266 2.95 -28.22 12.55
N GLY A 267 3.48 -27.79 13.70
CA GLY A 267 4.40 -28.57 14.52
C GLY A 267 5.78 -28.82 13.88
N CYS A 268 6.01 -28.26 12.67
CA CYS A 268 7.24 -28.49 11.92
C CYS A 268 8.22 -27.32 12.06
N HIS A 269 9.50 -27.65 12.20
CA HIS A 269 10.55 -26.64 12.14
C HIS A 269 10.75 -26.11 10.70
N CYS A 270 10.94 -24.81 10.57
CA CYS A 270 11.20 -24.12 9.31
C CYS A 270 12.50 -23.32 9.44
N PRO A 271 13.66 -23.78 8.91
CA PRO A 271 14.95 -23.09 9.08
C PRO A 271 14.95 -21.73 8.40
N ILE A 272 15.63 -20.77 9.04
CA ILE A 272 15.89 -19.43 8.48
C ILE A 272 17.29 -19.43 7.87
N ILE A 273 17.39 -19.07 6.60
CA ILE A 273 18.65 -19.02 5.84
C ILE A 273 18.94 -17.55 5.55
N LEU A 274 20.12 -17.08 5.97
CA LEU A 274 20.59 -15.73 5.70
C LEU A 274 21.30 -15.66 4.34
N GLY A 275 21.35 -14.49 3.73
CA GLY A 275 21.98 -14.28 2.43
C GLY A 275 23.49 -14.59 2.38
N ASN A 276 24.17 -14.66 3.52
CA ASN A 276 25.59 -14.99 3.67
C ASN A 276 25.88 -16.43 4.12
N GLY A 277 24.86 -17.29 4.21
CA GLY A 277 24.99 -18.71 4.59
C GLY A 277 23.85 -19.20 5.47
N GLU A 278 23.80 -20.52 5.66
CA GLU A 278 22.82 -21.13 6.56
C GLU A 278 23.12 -20.79 8.02
N VAL A 279 22.16 -20.16 8.66
CA VAL A 279 22.11 -20.07 10.12
C VAL A 279 20.82 -20.76 10.52
N ASP A 280 20.92 -22.01 10.98
CA ASP A 280 19.78 -22.67 11.62
C ASP A 280 19.61 -22.09 13.01
N LEU A 281 18.86 -21.01 13.11
CA LEU A 281 18.41 -20.48 14.40
C LEU A 281 17.28 -21.39 14.87
N GLY A 282 17.63 -22.35 15.74
CA GLY A 282 16.64 -23.18 16.44
C GLY A 282 15.59 -22.30 17.12
N ALA A 283 14.39 -22.83 17.32
CA ALA A 283 13.27 -22.11 17.96
C ALA A 283 13.60 -21.56 19.38
N SER A 284 14.74 -21.97 19.97
CA SER A 284 15.24 -21.52 21.28
C SER A 284 16.23 -20.35 21.22
N ASP A 285 16.80 -20.03 20.06
CA ASP A 285 17.84 -19.00 19.90
C ASP A 285 17.22 -17.64 19.52
N MET A 286 16.23 -17.22 20.30
CA MET A 286 15.77 -15.84 20.21
C MET A 286 16.94 -14.93 20.52
N VAL A 287 17.31 -14.08 19.56
CA VAL A 287 18.25 -12.98 19.80
C VAL A 287 17.64 -12.07 20.86
N SER A 288 17.92 -12.37 22.13
CA SER A 288 17.46 -11.61 23.30
C SER A 288 18.27 -10.33 23.51
N GLY A 289 18.93 -9.81 22.49
CA GLY A 289 19.66 -8.56 22.51
C GLY A 289 18.74 -7.37 22.24
N LYS A 290 18.98 -6.26 22.92
CA LYS A 290 18.37 -4.97 22.60
C LYS A 290 18.84 -4.59 21.20
N VAL A 291 17.97 -4.76 20.17
CA VAL A 291 18.29 -4.36 18.81
C VAL A 291 18.28 -2.83 18.75
N ASP A 292 19.40 -2.25 18.33
CA ASP A 292 19.49 -0.81 18.12
C ASP A 292 18.59 -0.43 16.91
N ARG A 293 17.57 0.37 17.17
CA ARG A 293 16.63 0.80 16.14
C ARG A 293 17.25 1.95 15.36
N GLN A 294 17.58 1.69 14.09
CA GLN A 294 18.13 2.71 13.20
C GLN A 294 17.11 3.81 12.90
N PHE A 295 15.81 3.48 12.89
CA PHE A 295 14.75 4.46 12.71
C PHE A 295 13.43 4.07 13.37
N VAL A 296 12.60 5.07 13.62
CA VAL A 296 11.18 4.96 13.95
C VAL A 296 10.39 5.61 12.80
N PHE A 297 9.45 4.89 12.24
CA PHE A 297 8.50 5.46 11.27
C PHE A 297 7.37 6.09 12.07
N ASP A 298 7.42 7.42 12.25
CA ASP A 298 6.44 8.14 13.06
C ASP A 298 5.08 8.20 12.35
N VAL A 299 4.09 7.64 13.00
CA VAL A 299 2.70 7.59 12.54
C VAL A 299 1.78 8.30 13.54
N SER A 300 2.33 9.13 14.42
CA SER A 300 1.55 9.84 15.45
C SER A 300 0.45 10.74 14.86
N PRO A 301 0.69 11.50 13.76
CA PRO A 301 -0.35 12.30 13.16
C PRO A 301 -1.51 11.46 12.59
N SER A 302 -1.22 10.36 11.92
CA SER A 302 -2.26 9.46 11.40
C SER A 302 -3.04 8.77 12.52
N ARG A 303 -2.36 8.34 13.59
CA ARG A 303 -3.01 7.77 14.79
C ARG A 303 -3.95 8.75 15.48
N ALA A 304 -3.57 10.02 15.57
CA ALA A 304 -4.41 11.06 16.17
C ALA A 304 -5.75 11.23 15.44
N LEU A 305 -5.82 10.87 14.17
CA LEU A 305 -7.02 10.87 13.34
C LEU A 305 -7.78 9.54 13.34
N GLY A 306 -7.37 8.58 14.17
CA GLY A 306 -7.99 7.25 14.27
C GLY A 306 -7.50 6.25 13.21
N MET A 307 -6.39 6.53 12.54
CA MET A 307 -5.75 5.63 11.58
C MET A 307 -4.70 4.75 12.27
N SER A 308 -5.12 4.04 13.31
CA SER A 308 -4.23 3.10 14.03
C SER A 308 -4.27 1.73 13.40
N PRO A 309 -3.12 1.05 13.21
CA PRO A 309 -3.11 -0.34 12.81
C PRO A 309 -3.76 -1.21 13.90
N ASN A 310 -4.69 -2.07 13.49
CA ASN A 310 -5.48 -2.91 14.40
C ASN A 310 -5.07 -4.38 14.33
N VAL A 311 -4.32 -4.78 13.30
CA VAL A 311 -3.92 -6.18 13.10
C VAL A 311 -2.46 -6.37 13.55
N PRO A 312 -2.22 -7.08 14.68
CA PRO A 312 -0.87 -7.48 15.08
C PRO A 312 -0.19 -8.31 13.99
N LEU A 313 1.14 -8.25 13.89
CA LEU A 313 1.88 -8.95 12.83
C LEU A 313 1.60 -10.46 12.85
N ALA A 314 1.60 -11.09 14.02
CA ALA A 314 1.32 -12.52 14.14
C ALA A 314 -0.08 -12.91 13.62
N ASP A 315 -1.09 -12.05 13.84
CA ASP A 315 -2.45 -12.29 13.36
C ASP A 315 -2.54 -12.14 11.85
N GLY A 316 -1.88 -11.12 11.28
CA GLY A 316 -1.79 -10.95 9.83
C GLY A 316 -1.03 -12.10 9.14
N VAL A 317 0.03 -12.62 9.78
CA VAL A 317 0.75 -13.83 9.33
C VAL A 317 -0.15 -15.06 9.38
N ASN A 318 -0.96 -15.24 10.44
CA ASN A 318 -1.95 -16.31 10.50
C ASN A 318 -2.94 -16.24 9.34
N LYS A 319 -3.49 -15.07 9.03
CA LYS A 319 -4.41 -14.88 7.88
C LYS A 319 -3.75 -15.20 6.54
N LEU A 320 -2.45 -14.90 6.39
CA LEU A 320 -1.68 -15.30 5.21
C LEU A 320 -1.56 -16.81 5.10
N PHE A 321 -1.29 -17.51 6.20
CA PHE A 321 -1.25 -18.98 6.22
C PHE A 321 -2.62 -19.57 5.92
N ASP A 322 -3.70 -19.05 6.51
CA ASP A 322 -5.07 -19.50 6.19
C ASP A 322 -5.33 -19.42 4.67
N PHE A 323 -5.03 -18.27 4.07
CA PHE A 323 -5.19 -18.06 2.63
C PHE A 323 -4.33 -19.03 1.78
N LEU A 324 -3.10 -19.33 2.21
CA LEU A 324 -2.18 -20.20 1.49
C LEU A 324 -2.55 -21.68 1.61
N GLU A 325 -3.13 -22.10 2.74
CA GLU A 325 -3.55 -23.48 3.02
C GLU A 325 -4.89 -23.80 2.37
N ASP A 326 -5.79 -22.81 2.23
CA ASP A 326 -7.11 -22.96 1.59
C ASP A 326 -7.03 -23.08 0.05
N ARG A 327 -5.83 -22.93 -0.54
CA ARG A 327 -5.65 -23.06 -1.98
C ARG A 327 -5.89 -24.50 -2.44
N PRO A 328 -6.68 -24.72 -3.49
CA PRO A 328 -6.70 -26.02 -4.15
C PRO A 328 -5.28 -26.32 -4.69
N GLN A 329 -4.76 -27.50 -4.31
CA GLN A 329 -3.45 -28.00 -4.75
C GLN A 329 -3.45 -28.34 -6.24
#